data_ed369dc2acf93fc8a4549135de18e354
#
_entry.id   ed369dc2acf93fc8a4549135de18e354
#
_cell.length_a   1.000
_cell.length_b   1.000
_cell.length_c   1.000
_cell.angle_alpha   90.00
_cell.angle_beta   90.00
_cell.angle_gamma   90.00
#
_symmetry.space_group_name_H-M   'P 1'
#
loop_
_entity.id
_entity.type
_entity.pdbx_description
1 polymer ?
#
loop_
_entity_poly.entity_id
_entity_poly.type
_entity_poly.pdbx_seq_one_letter_code
_entity_poly.pdbx_strand_id
1 'polypeptide(L)'
;GRARVASVEPLVITAESGAFEDVKAPRKLSVAGTTDVLGKLLFSVLDRLDPAFGDPPLDDDLTLAQSAAWETYCVGRLGRLGHPVQRQRRLYQFRNRHGFTDSADAAFDRLWTADGLAWSDITRISDDALAALPA
;
A
#
# COMPACT_ATOMS: atom_id res chain seq x y z
N GLY A 1 -5.80 -13.63 -2.70
CA GLY A 1 -4.78 -13.81 -1.69
C GLY A 1 -3.96 -12.56 -1.47
N ARG A 2 -3.31 -12.49 -0.35
CA ARG A 2 -2.46 -11.35 0.00
C ARG A 2 -1.27 -11.80 0.83
N ALA A 3 -0.24 -10.96 0.88
CA ALA A 3 0.88 -11.09 1.77
C ALA A 3 0.89 -9.92 2.75
N ARG A 4 1.31 -10.16 3.97
CA ARG A 4 1.31 -9.14 5.02
C ARG A 4 2.45 -9.34 6.01
N VAL A 5 2.85 -8.24 6.66
CA VAL A 5 3.83 -8.29 7.74
C VAL A 5 3.13 -8.64 9.05
N ALA A 6 3.42 -9.82 9.58
CA ALA A 6 2.82 -10.31 10.82
C ALA A 6 3.68 -9.98 12.06
N SER A 7 4.98 -9.77 11.88
CA SER A 7 5.90 -9.41 12.96
C SER A 7 7.13 -8.69 12.39
N VAL A 8 7.74 -7.83 13.16
CA VAL A 8 8.98 -7.12 12.78
C VAL A 8 10.19 -7.68 13.50
N GLU A 9 10.04 -8.19 14.71
CA GLU A 9 11.14 -8.78 15.52
C GLU A 9 10.71 -10.11 16.13
N PRO A 10 11.00 -11.27 15.49
CA PRO A 10 11.60 -11.43 14.16
C PRO A 10 10.66 -10.98 13.05
N LEU A 11 11.21 -10.63 11.91
CA LEU A 11 10.40 -10.31 10.74
C LEU A 11 9.69 -11.55 10.25
N VAL A 12 8.36 -11.52 10.27
CA VAL A 12 7.51 -12.60 9.81
C VAL A 12 6.55 -12.07 8.76
N ILE A 13 6.58 -12.70 7.59
CA ILE A 13 5.71 -12.38 6.46
C ILE A 13 4.78 -13.58 6.25
N THR A 14 3.48 -13.32 6.24
CA THR A 14 2.45 -14.32 5.97
C THR A 14 1.86 -14.07 4.60
N ALA A 15 1.83 -15.11 3.75
CA ALA A 15 1.21 -15.04 2.44
C ALA A 15 0.04 -16.02 2.37
N GLU A 16 -1.11 -15.51 1.89
CA GLU A 16 -2.28 -16.35 1.67
C GLU A 16 -2.11 -17.17 0.39
N SER A 17 -2.73 -18.34 0.36
CA SER A 17 -2.76 -19.19 -0.83
C SER A 17 -3.32 -18.39 -2.01
N GLY A 18 -2.63 -18.46 -3.15
CA GLY A 18 -3.02 -17.75 -4.36
C GLY A 18 -2.43 -16.33 -4.48
N ALA A 19 -1.71 -15.82 -3.48
CA ALA A 19 -1.13 -14.48 -3.53
C ALA A 19 -0.19 -14.29 -4.71
N PHE A 20 0.50 -15.34 -5.14
CA PHE A 20 1.48 -15.33 -6.22
C PHE A 20 1.00 -16.07 -7.47
N GLU A 21 -0.24 -16.52 -7.50
CA GLU A 21 -0.80 -17.31 -8.60
C GLU A 21 -1.54 -16.42 -9.61
N ASP A 22 -1.51 -16.83 -10.88
CA ASP A 22 -2.31 -16.22 -11.93
C ASP A 22 -3.76 -16.68 -11.81
N VAL A 23 -4.69 -15.73 -11.79
CA VAL A 23 -6.13 -16.01 -11.66
C VAL A 23 -6.68 -16.85 -12.82
N LYS A 24 -6.15 -16.65 -14.04
CA LYS A 24 -6.57 -17.38 -15.24
C LYS A 24 -5.91 -18.75 -15.39
N ALA A 25 -4.83 -18.98 -14.67
CA ALA A 25 -4.08 -20.22 -14.68
C ALA A 25 -3.61 -20.50 -13.26
N PRO A 26 -4.48 -21.01 -12.37
CA PRO A 26 -4.24 -21.02 -10.92
C PRO A 26 -2.98 -21.75 -10.45
N ARG A 27 -2.42 -22.62 -11.29
CA ARG A 27 -1.18 -23.35 -10.95
C ARG A 27 0.07 -22.70 -11.52
N LYS A 28 -0.07 -21.58 -12.22
CA LYS A 28 1.07 -20.84 -12.77
C LYS A 28 1.25 -19.54 -11.99
N LEU A 29 2.50 -19.19 -11.72
CA LEU A 29 2.81 -17.90 -11.13
C LEU A 29 2.57 -16.78 -12.12
N SER A 30 1.92 -15.71 -11.70
CA SER A 30 1.85 -14.47 -12.44
C SER A 30 3.10 -13.66 -12.15
N VAL A 31 3.94 -13.43 -13.13
CA VAL A 31 5.16 -12.62 -12.96
C VAL A 31 4.79 -11.19 -12.55
N ALA A 32 3.82 -10.58 -13.23
CA ALA A 32 3.38 -9.22 -12.92
C ALA A 32 2.74 -9.14 -11.53
N GLY A 33 1.86 -10.09 -11.19
CA GLY A 33 1.24 -10.15 -9.87
C GLY A 33 2.23 -10.40 -8.75
N THR A 34 3.19 -11.29 -8.97
CA THR A 34 4.24 -11.58 -8.00
C THR A 34 5.13 -10.36 -7.79
N THR A 35 5.52 -9.65 -8.85
CA THR A 35 6.32 -8.43 -8.76
C THR A 35 5.58 -7.35 -7.98
N ASP A 36 4.30 -7.14 -8.25
CA ASP A 36 3.49 -6.15 -7.54
C ASP A 36 3.40 -6.47 -6.03
N VAL A 37 3.07 -7.71 -5.68
CA VAL A 37 2.94 -8.13 -4.28
C VAL A 37 4.28 -8.06 -3.56
N LEU A 38 5.35 -8.58 -4.14
CA LEU A 38 6.67 -8.57 -3.51
C LEU A 38 7.25 -7.16 -3.43
N GLY A 39 7.10 -6.35 -4.48
CA GLY A 39 7.60 -4.98 -4.49
C GLY A 39 6.91 -4.10 -3.45
N LYS A 40 5.60 -4.20 -3.35
CA LYS A 40 4.80 -3.49 -2.36
C LYS A 40 5.18 -3.93 -0.94
N LEU A 41 5.28 -5.23 -0.71
CA LEU A 41 5.67 -5.80 0.58
C LEU A 41 7.09 -5.37 0.96
N LEU A 42 8.02 -5.41 0.01
CA LEU A 42 9.41 -5.04 0.26
C LEU A 42 9.54 -3.58 0.68
N PHE A 43 8.83 -2.66 0.01
CA PHE A 43 8.84 -1.25 0.40
C PHE A 43 8.25 -1.06 1.82
N SER A 44 7.19 -1.77 2.17
CA SER A 44 6.62 -1.68 3.51
C SER A 44 7.59 -2.19 4.58
N VAL A 45 8.34 -3.24 4.28
CA VAL A 45 9.38 -3.76 5.19
C VAL A 45 10.52 -2.74 5.34
N LEU A 46 10.98 -2.16 4.24
CA LEU A 46 12.04 -1.14 4.29
C LEU A 46 11.60 0.08 5.10
N ASP A 47 10.35 0.50 4.96
CA ASP A 47 9.79 1.59 5.76
C ASP A 47 9.81 1.23 7.25
N ARG A 48 9.39 0.02 7.61
CA ARG A 48 9.38 -0.44 9.01
C ARG A 48 10.78 -0.49 9.62
N LEU A 49 11.79 -0.80 8.82
CA LEU A 49 13.18 -0.89 9.27
C LEU A 49 13.87 0.47 9.36
N ASP A 50 13.29 1.52 8.79
CA ASP A 50 13.82 2.87 8.84
C ASP A 50 13.35 3.57 10.12
N PRO A 51 14.25 3.92 11.05
CA PRO A 51 13.86 4.61 12.29
C PRO A 51 13.16 5.95 12.03
N ALA A 52 13.49 6.62 10.92
CA ALA A 52 12.88 7.91 10.57
C ALA A 52 11.42 7.75 10.11
N PHE A 53 11.02 6.56 9.68
CA PHE A 53 9.64 6.31 9.27
C PHE A 53 8.68 6.33 10.47
N GLY A 54 9.10 5.87 11.61
CA GLY A 54 8.27 5.73 12.79
C GLY A 54 7.92 4.27 13.06
N ASP A 55 6.87 4.07 13.83
CA ASP A 55 6.48 2.74 14.34
C ASP A 55 5.01 2.44 14.00
N PRO A 56 4.71 2.09 12.75
CA PRO A 56 3.35 1.77 12.35
C PRO A 56 2.88 0.45 12.98
N PRO A 57 1.56 0.26 13.14
CA PRO A 57 1.02 -1.03 13.58
C PRO A 57 1.38 -2.15 12.62
N LEU A 58 1.28 -3.40 13.07
CA LEU A 58 1.35 -4.56 12.18
C LEU A 58 0.17 -4.53 11.19
N ASP A 59 0.33 -5.20 10.06
CA ASP A 59 -0.64 -5.13 8.96
C ASP A 59 -2.06 -5.49 9.38
N ASP A 60 -2.24 -6.46 10.27
CA ASP A 60 -3.57 -6.85 10.76
C ASP A 60 -4.23 -5.80 11.65
N ASP A 61 -3.46 -4.87 12.20
CA ASP A 61 -3.94 -3.79 13.07
C ASP A 61 -4.16 -2.46 12.33
N LEU A 62 -3.82 -2.41 11.03
CA LEU A 62 -4.08 -1.23 10.21
C LEU A 62 -5.56 -1.13 9.86
N THR A 63 -6.08 0.10 9.81
CA THR A 63 -7.39 0.32 9.20
C THR A 63 -7.31 0.10 7.70
N LEU A 64 -8.45 -0.12 7.06
CA LEU A 64 -8.50 -0.28 5.60
C LEU A 64 -8.00 0.97 4.89
N ALA A 65 -8.32 2.16 5.40
CA ALA A 65 -7.85 3.42 4.86
C ALA A 65 -6.33 3.57 5.00
N GLN A 66 -5.77 3.24 6.17
CA GLN A 66 -4.33 3.27 6.40
C GLN A 66 -3.58 2.31 5.46
N SER A 67 -4.10 1.10 5.29
CA SER A 67 -3.52 0.12 4.37
C SER A 67 -3.52 0.66 2.93
N ALA A 68 -4.62 1.22 2.47
CA ALA A 68 -4.73 1.78 1.12
C ALA A 68 -3.77 2.94 0.93
N ALA A 69 -3.62 3.81 1.92
CA ALA A 69 -2.71 4.96 1.86
C ALA A 69 -1.25 4.52 1.77
N TRP A 70 -0.83 3.61 2.63
CA TRP A 70 0.54 3.11 2.64
C TRP A 70 0.85 2.32 1.35
N GLU A 71 -0.08 1.49 0.89
CA GLU A 71 0.06 0.78 -0.39
C GLU A 71 0.24 1.73 -1.56
N THR A 72 -0.51 2.82 -1.60
CA THR A 72 -0.38 3.85 -2.63
C THR A 72 1.03 4.43 -2.64
N TYR A 73 1.56 4.76 -1.49
CA TYR A 73 2.93 5.26 -1.33
C TYR A 73 3.97 4.22 -1.80
N CYS A 74 3.80 2.95 -1.45
CA CYS A 74 4.69 1.87 -1.88
C CYS A 74 4.65 1.66 -3.39
N VAL A 75 3.46 1.57 -3.99
CA VAL A 75 3.30 1.29 -5.42
C VAL A 75 3.76 2.48 -6.27
N GLY A 76 3.56 3.70 -5.82
CA GLY A 76 4.08 4.89 -6.49
C GLY A 76 5.61 4.85 -6.61
N ARG A 77 6.30 4.48 -5.53
CA ARG A 77 7.76 4.30 -5.54
C ARG A 77 8.19 3.16 -6.46
N LEU A 78 7.46 2.04 -6.44
CA LEU A 78 7.72 0.90 -7.31
C LEU A 78 7.61 1.29 -8.80
N GLY A 79 6.60 2.08 -9.15
CA GLY A 79 6.42 2.58 -10.50
C GLY A 79 7.58 3.48 -10.96
N ARG A 80 8.10 4.33 -10.06
CA ARG A 80 9.25 5.19 -10.37
C ARG A 80 10.57 4.43 -10.55
N LEU A 81 10.64 3.18 -10.06
CA LEU A 81 11.77 2.30 -10.35
C LEU A 81 11.65 1.61 -11.71
N GLY A 82 10.60 1.88 -12.47
CA GLY A 82 10.40 1.33 -13.80
C GLY A 82 9.57 0.06 -13.87
N HIS A 83 9.01 -0.39 -12.74
CA HIS A 83 8.13 -1.55 -12.74
C HIS A 83 6.74 -1.17 -13.24
N PRO A 84 6.08 -2.03 -14.02
CA PRO A 84 4.71 -1.75 -14.46
C PRO A 84 3.75 -1.76 -13.25
N VAL A 85 2.97 -0.69 -13.13
CA VAL A 85 1.98 -0.53 -12.08
C VAL A 85 0.66 -0.06 -12.69
N GLN A 86 -0.45 -0.40 -12.04
CA GLN A 86 -1.78 -0.06 -12.51
C GLN A 86 -2.34 1.12 -11.71
N ARG A 87 -1.93 2.33 -12.07
CA ARG A 87 -2.29 3.55 -11.33
C ARG A 87 -3.80 3.73 -11.19
N GLN A 88 -4.56 3.54 -12.28
CA GLN A 88 -6.01 3.73 -12.26
C GLN A 88 -6.71 2.74 -11.32
N ARG A 89 -6.25 1.51 -11.29
CA ARG A 89 -6.78 0.51 -10.36
C ARG A 89 -6.48 0.88 -8.91
N ARG A 90 -5.28 1.39 -8.64
CA ARG A 90 -4.90 1.84 -7.30
C ARG A 90 -5.70 3.06 -6.87
N LEU A 91 -5.95 3.99 -7.78
CA LEU A 91 -6.80 5.15 -7.52
C LEU A 91 -8.22 4.72 -7.13
N TYR A 92 -8.79 3.78 -7.88
CA TYR A 92 -10.12 3.26 -7.57
C TYR A 92 -10.16 2.58 -6.19
N GLN A 93 -9.15 1.77 -5.85
CA GLN A 93 -9.04 1.14 -4.55
C GLN A 93 -8.90 2.19 -3.43
N PHE A 94 -8.13 3.23 -3.66
CA PHE A 94 -7.97 4.33 -2.71
C PHE A 94 -9.31 5.06 -2.48
N ARG A 95 -10.03 5.36 -3.55
CA ARG A 95 -11.35 5.99 -3.48
C ARG A 95 -12.35 5.14 -2.70
N ASN A 96 -12.30 3.83 -2.84
CA ASN A 96 -13.19 2.94 -2.08
C ASN A 96 -13.00 3.05 -0.57
N ARG A 97 -11.84 3.49 -0.12
CA ARG A 97 -11.52 3.64 1.32
C ARG A 97 -11.61 5.08 1.80
N HIS A 98 -11.44 6.06 0.91
CA HIS A 98 -11.37 7.48 1.27
C HIS A 98 -12.50 8.33 0.69
N GLY A 99 -13.32 7.77 -0.19
CA GLY A 99 -14.40 8.48 -0.87
C GLY A 99 -13.99 8.95 -2.26
N PHE A 100 -15.03 9.27 -3.06
CA PHE A 100 -14.89 9.77 -4.43
C PHE A 100 -14.98 11.30 -4.41
N THR A 101 -13.99 11.94 -3.78
CA THR A 101 -13.92 13.39 -3.59
C THR A 101 -12.64 13.95 -4.20
N ASP A 102 -12.63 15.25 -4.44
CA ASP A 102 -11.41 15.94 -4.90
C ASP A 102 -10.31 15.84 -3.83
N SER A 103 -10.67 15.88 -2.56
CA SER A 103 -9.72 15.73 -1.45
C SER A 103 -9.05 14.36 -1.44
N ALA A 104 -9.81 13.29 -1.71
CA ALA A 104 -9.25 11.94 -1.80
C ALA A 104 -8.31 11.82 -3.01
N ASP A 105 -8.68 12.40 -4.16
CA ASP A 105 -7.83 12.38 -5.35
C ASP A 105 -6.52 13.16 -5.13
N ALA A 106 -6.56 14.28 -4.46
CA ALA A 106 -5.38 15.05 -4.11
C ALA A 106 -4.48 14.30 -3.13
N ALA A 107 -5.07 13.62 -2.15
CA ALA A 107 -4.34 12.76 -1.22
C ALA A 107 -3.65 11.60 -1.94
N PHE A 108 -4.36 10.95 -2.86
CA PHE A 108 -3.79 9.89 -3.69
C PHE A 108 -2.57 10.39 -4.48
N ASP A 109 -2.69 11.51 -5.18
CA ASP A 109 -1.59 12.07 -5.98
C ASP A 109 -0.38 12.39 -5.10
N ARG A 110 -0.60 12.94 -3.92
CA ARG A 110 0.47 13.25 -2.99
C ARG A 110 1.21 11.99 -2.52
N LEU A 111 0.48 10.95 -2.14
CA LEU A 111 1.06 9.68 -1.71
C LEU A 111 1.79 8.98 -2.86
N TRP A 112 1.20 9.03 -4.06
CA TRP A 112 1.75 8.38 -5.24
C TRP A 112 3.09 8.97 -5.67
N THR A 113 3.25 10.29 -5.56
CA THR A 113 4.44 10.99 -6.05
C THR A 113 5.49 11.25 -4.97
N ALA A 114 5.18 11.01 -3.70
CA ALA A 114 6.04 11.36 -2.59
C ALA A 114 7.19 10.39 -2.38
N ASP A 115 8.27 10.92 -1.82
CA ASP A 115 9.37 10.19 -1.22
C ASP A 115 9.64 10.75 0.17
N GLY A 116 10.26 9.95 1.04
CA GLY A 116 10.69 10.41 2.35
C GLY A 116 9.57 10.69 3.34
N LEU A 117 8.37 10.13 3.12
CA LEU A 117 7.29 10.28 4.09
C LEU A 117 7.52 9.41 5.32
N ALA A 118 7.15 9.94 6.48
CA ALA A 118 7.03 9.15 7.71
C ALA A 118 5.62 8.60 7.85
N TRP A 119 5.45 7.63 8.75
CA TRP A 119 4.14 7.06 9.04
C TRP A 119 3.13 8.13 9.47
N SER A 120 3.56 9.10 10.27
CA SER A 120 2.70 10.21 10.68
C SER A 120 2.22 11.07 9.50
N ASP A 121 3.03 11.23 8.46
CA ASP A 121 2.62 11.94 7.24
C ASP A 121 1.55 11.16 6.48
N ILE A 122 1.75 9.86 6.34
CA ILE A 122 0.79 8.98 5.64
C ILE A 122 -0.55 8.98 6.36
N THR A 123 -0.56 8.84 7.67
CA THR A 123 -1.80 8.84 8.46
C THR A 123 -2.50 10.18 8.40
N ARG A 124 -1.76 11.29 8.45
CA ARG A 124 -2.33 12.63 8.34
C ARG A 124 -2.97 12.86 6.97
N ILE A 125 -2.31 12.47 5.89
CA ILE A 125 -2.85 12.61 4.53
C ILE A 125 -4.14 11.79 4.40
N SER A 126 -4.15 10.57 4.91
CA SER A 126 -5.33 9.70 4.92
C SER A 126 -6.47 10.30 5.74
N ASP A 127 -6.18 10.74 6.96
CA ASP A 127 -7.19 11.29 7.87
C ASP A 127 -7.80 12.59 7.33
N ASP A 128 -7.00 13.44 6.71
CA ASP A 128 -7.49 14.69 6.09
C ASP A 128 -8.46 14.39 4.94
N ALA A 129 -8.16 13.37 4.13
CA ALA A 129 -9.07 12.93 3.07
C ALA A 129 -10.39 12.39 3.64
N LEU A 130 -10.33 11.61 4.72
CA LEU A 130 -11.51 11.09 5.39
C LEU A 130 -12.35 12.21 6.04
N ALA A 131 -11.70 13.20 6.61
CA ALA A 131 -12.37 14.34 7.25
C ALA A 131 -13.15 15.20 6.26
N ALA A 132 -12.80 15.15 4.97
CA ALA A 132 -13.49 15.88 3.90
C ALA A 132 -14.77 15.18 3.43
N LEU A 133 -15.05 13.96 3.88
CA LEU A 133 -16.28 13.27 3.54
C LEU A 133 -17.48 13.94 4.21
N PRO A 134 -18.64 14.02 3.52
CA PRO A 134 -19.86 14.52 4.14
C PRO A 134 -20.26 13.66 5.35
N ALA A 135 -20.81 14.31 6.34
CA ALA A 135 -21.29 13.62 7.53
C ALA A 135 -22.51 12.73 7.23
#